data_29769c23df819e2c13b9373f24937f7a
#
_entry.id   29769c23df819e2c13b9373f24937f7a
#
_cell.length_a   1.000
_cell.length_b   1.000
_cell.length_c   1.000
_cell.angle_alpha   90.00
_cell.angle_beta   90.00
_cell.angle_gamma   90.00
#
_symmetry.space_group_name_H-M   'P 1'
#
loop_
_entity.id
_entity.type
_entity.pdbx_description
1 polymer ?
#
loop_
_entity_poly.entity_id
_entity_poly.type
_entity_poly.pdbx_seq_one_letter_code
_entity_poly.pdbx_strand_id
1 'polypeptide(L)'
;VNDSRLQHIHAFDVQGDGSITGGRIICHLKDERPGKPDGMKCDLDGNIYCTGPGGVWILSTNGQHMGTIALGGGRHATNIGWGGGDWKTLFITLYHEIACIRMKIPGVPVPRRI
;
A
#
# COMPACT_ATOMS: atom_id res chain seq x y z
N VAL A 1 -5.99 -5.31 5.90
CA VAL A 1 -6.47 -6.10 4.75
C VAL A 1 -7.24 -5.21 3.81
N ASN A 2 -6.98 -5.30 2.49
CA ASN A 2 -7.78 -4.57 1.51
C ASN A 2 -8.78 -5.49 0.80
N ASP A 3 -9.85 -4.89 0.28
CA ASP A 3 -10.83 -5.55 -0.58
C ASP A 3 -10.86 -4.83 -1.93
N SER A 4 -10.43 -5.53 -2.98
CA SER A 4 -10.36 -4.99 -4.34
C SER A 4 -11.74 -4.70 -4.93
N ARG A 5 -12.77 -5.45 -4.54
CA ARG A 5 -14.13 -5.29 -5.05
C ARG A 5 -14.86 -4.13 -4.39
N LEU A 6 -14.78 -4.05 -3.06
CA LEU A 6 -15.43 -2.99 -2.28
C LEU A 6 -14.56 -1.73 -2.17
N GLN A 7 -13.30 -1.82 -2.62
CA GLN A 7 -12.34 -0.72 -2.69
C GLN A 7 -12.10 -0.02 -1.34
N HIS A 8 -11.86 -0.83 -0.32
CA HIS A 8 -11.58 -0.30 1.01
C HIS A 8 -10.48 -1.10 1.73
N ILE A 9 -9.97 -0.54 2.80
CA ILE A 9 -9.02 -1.17 3.72
C ILE A 9 -9.71 -1.35 5.07
N HIS A 10 -9.67 -2.60 5.57
CA HIS A 10 -10.03 -2.95 6.94
C HIS A 10 -8.79 -3.04 7.83
N ALA A 11 -8.85 -2.45 8.99
CA ALA A 11 -7.91 -2.68 10.08
C ALA A 11 -8.53 -3.58 11.14
N PHE A 12 -7.68 -4.40 11.76
CA PHE A 12 -8.04 -5.30 12.85
C PHE A 12 -7.01 -5.17 13.96
N ASP A 13 -7.43 -5.39 15.18
CA ASP A 13 -6.53 -5.52 16.31
C ASP A 13 -6.07 -6.97 16.42
N VAL A 14 -4.75 -7.20 16.49
CA VAL A 14 -4.16 -8.52 16.61
C VAL A 14 -3.98 -8.83 18.10
N GLN A 15 -4.54 -9.94 18.55
CA GLN A 15 -4.45 -10.40 19.93
C GLN A 15 -3.16 -11.20 20.18
N GLY A 16 -2.82 -11.42 21.44
CA GLY A 16 -1.63 -12.18 21.82
C GLY A 16 -1.61 -13.63 21.35
N ASP A 17 -2.77 -14.24 21.11
CA ASP A 17 -2.92 -15.59 20.55
C ASP A 17 -2.92 -15.63 19.01
N GLY A 18 -2.77 -14.48 18.37
CA GLY A 18 -2.79 -14.33 16.91
C GLY A 18 -4.18 -14.16 16.30
N SER A 19 -5.24 -14.20 17.08
CA SER A 19 -6.58 -13.90 16.61
C SER A 19 -6.74 -12.41 16.28
N ILE A 20 -7.72 -12.06 15.47
CA ILE A 20 -8.03 -10.68 15.11
C ILE A 20 -9.41 -10.28 15.57
N THR A 21 -9.55 -9.03 16.03
CA THR A 21 -10.80 -8.45 16.53
C THR A 21 -10.95 -7.00 16.05
N GLY A 22 -12.10 -6.40 16.33
CA GLY A 22 -12.30 -4.96 16.14
C GLY A 22 -12.22 -4.50 14.68
N GLY A 23 -12.67 -5.30 13.73
CA GLY A 23 -12.64 -4.98 12.32
C GLY A 23 -13.33 -3.64 12.00
N ARG A 24 -12.61 -2.74 11.32
CA ARG A 24 -13.12 -1.41 10.96
C ARG A 24 -12.56 -0.97 9.61
N ILE A 25 -13.37 -0.28 8.83
CA ILE A 25 -12.90 0.36 7.59
C ILE A 25 -12.15 1.63 7.98
N ILE A 26 -10.90 1.74 7.52
CA ILE A 26 -10.05 2.92 7.78
C ILE A 26 -9.88 3.81 6.56
N CYS A 27 -10.13 3.29 5.36
CA CYS A 27 -10.06 4.08 4.13
C CYS A 27 -10.87 3.43 3.01
N HIS A 28 -11.54 4.25 2.21
CA HIS A 28 -12.08 3.88 0.91
C HIS A 28 -11.14 4.40 -0.18
N LEU A 29 -10.60 3.48 -1.00
CA LEU A 29 -9.73 3.81 -2.13
C LEU A 29 -10.56 3.86 -3.41
N LYS A 30 -11.40 4.85 -3.51
CA LYS A 30 -12.31 5.01 -4.65
C LYS A 30 -12.33 6.46 -5.11
N ASP A 31 -12.07 6.67 -6.39
CA ASP A 31 -12.30 7.92 -7.10
C ASP A 31 -12.54 7.61 -8.58
N GLU A 32 -12.57 8.66 -9.42
CA GLU A 32 -12.88 8.52 -10.86
C GLU A 32 -11.72 7.96 -11.69
N ARG A 33 -10.51 7.93 -11.15
CA ARG A 33 -9.34 7.39 -11.85
C ARG A 33 -9.39 5.87 -11.90
N PRO A 34 -8.81 5.24 -12.94
CA PRO A 34 -8.75 3.79 -13.02
C PRO A 34 -7.77 3.22 -12.00
N GLY A 35 -8.08 2.03 -11.47
CA GLY A 35 -7.27 1.30 -10.51
C GLY A 35 -8.08 0.79 -9.35
N LYS A 36 -7.54 -0.23 -8.68
CA LYS A 36 -8.18 -0.90 -7.53
C LYS A 36 -7.14 -1.20 -6.46
N PRO A 37 -7.55 -1.28 -5.18
CA PRO A 37 -6.72 -1.86 -4.14
C PRO A 37 -6.31 -3.28 -4.50
N ASP A 38 -5.00 -3.56 -4.44
CA ASP A 38 -4.42 -4.88 -4.71
C ASP A 38 -3.21 -5.07 -3.80
N GLY A 39 -1.98 -4.82 -4.26
CA GLY A 39 -0.80 -4.89 -3.42
C GLY A 39 -0.74 -3.80 -2.35
N MET A 40 -0.35 -4.18 -1.14
CA MET A 40 -0.27 -3.27 0.00
C MET A 40 0.95 -3.59 0.88
N LYS A 41 1.67 -2.55 1.30
CA LYS A 41 2.83 -2.63 2.19
C LYS A 41 2.84 -1.43 3.16
N CYS A 42 3.64 -1.53 4.20
CA CYS A 42 3.88 -0.42 5.14
C CYS A 42 5.34 0.02 5.10
N ASP A 43 5.57 1.27 5.48
CA ASP A 43 6.91 1.76 5.81
C ASP A 43 7.20 1.63 7.32
N LEU A 44 8.40 2.03 7.74
CA LEU A 44 8.82 1.93 9.15
C LEU A 44 8.05 2.87 10.08
N ASP A 45 7.44 3.92 9.58
CA ASP A 45 6.60 4.85 10.36
C ASP A 45 5.13 4.36 10.44
N GLY A 46 4.82 3.22 9.78
CA GLY A 46 3.49 2.64 9.77
C GLY A 46 2.55 3.25 8.73
N ASN A 47 3.05 4.10 7.83
CA ASN A 47 2.23 4.57 6.72
C ASN A 47 1.92 3.41 5.78
N ILE A 48 0.73 3.42 5.22
CA ILE A 48 0.22 2.35 4.36
C ILE A 48 0.34 2.78 2.91
N TYR A 49 0.96 1.93 2.10
CA TYR A 49 1.06 2.08 0.65
C TYR A 49 0.18 1.02 0.02
N CYS A 50 -0.80 1.43 -0.76
CA CYS A 50 -1.73 0.51 -1.42
C CYS A 50 -1.95 0.93 -2.86
N THR A 51 -1.88 -0.01 -3.78
CA THR A 51 -2.30 0.27 -5.16
C THR A 51 -3.76 0.68 -5.18
N GLY A 52 -4.12 1.60 -6.04
CA GLY A 52 -5.47 2.16 -6.08
C GLY A 52 -5.68 3.06 -7.29
N PRO A 53 -6.78 3.81 -7.31
CA PRO A 53 -7.06 4.72 -8.41
C PRO A 53 -5.92 5.70 -8.69
N GLY A 54 -5.44 5.71 -9.93
CA GLY A 54 -4.38 6.61 -10.40
C GLY A 54 -2.95 6.20 -10.06
N GLY A 55 -2.73 5.14 -9.26
CA GLY A 55 -1.38 4.70 -8.93
C GLY A 55 -1.26 4.03 -7.57
N VAL A 56 -0.37 4.53 -6.72
CA VAL A 56 -0.17 4.02 -5.35
C VAL A 56 -0.59 5.10 -4.36
N TRP A 57 -1.59 4.78 -3.56
CA TRP A 57 -2.06 5.64 -2.48
C TRP A 57 -1.17 5.52 -1.26
N ILE A 58 -0.84 6.65 -0.65
CA ILE A 58 -0.11 6.72 0.61
C ILE A 58 -1.09 7.19 1.68
N LEU A 59 -1.26 6.37 2.70
CA LEU A 59 -2.18 6.62 3.80
C LEU A 59 -1.40 6.72 5.11
N SER A 60 -1.87 7.56 6.01
CA SER A 60 -1.36 7.56 7.38
C SER A 60 -1.74 6.27 8.12
N THR A 61 -1.18 6.06 9.31
CA THR A 61 -1.47 4.89 10.14
C THR A 61 -2.95 4.71 10.49
N ASN A 62 -3.72 5.80 10.47
CA ASN A 62 -5.17 5.78 10.73
C ASN A 62 -6.02 5.86 9.45
N GLY A 63 -5.41 5.72 8.27
CA GLY A 63 -6.12 5.61 6.99
C GLY A 63 -6.39 6.94 6.28
N GLN A 64 -5.85 8.06 6.75
CA GLN A 64 -5.99 9.34 6.05
C GLN A 64 -5.17 9.32 4.75
N HIS A 65 -5.79 9.64 3.62
CA HIS A 65 -5.12 9.76 2.34
C HIS A 65 -4.18 10.98 2.33
N MET A 66 -2.87 10.72 2.26
CA MET A 66 -1.84 11.76 2.28
C MET A 66 -1.38 12.17 0.88
N GLY A 67 -1.51 11.29 -0.09
CA GLY A 67 -1.13 11.54 -1.47
C GLY A 67 -1.15 10.28 -2.32
N THR A 68 -0.88 10.45 -3.60
CA THR A 68 -0.81 9.35 -4.57
C THR A 68 0.47 9.45 -5.38
N ILE A 69 1.19 8.33 -5.50
CA ILE A 69 2.24 8.20 -6.51
C ILE A 69 1.52 7.98 -7.83
N ALA A 70 1.42 9.04 -8.64
CA ALA A 70 0.70 8.99 -9.90
C ALA A 70 1.52 8.25 -10.97
N LEU A 71 0.91 7.30 -11.65
CA LEU A 71 1.56 6.53 -12.72
C LEU A 71 1.26 7.08 -14.11
N GLY A 72 0.17 7.82 -14.28
CA GLY A 72 -0.24 8.40 -15.55
C GLY A 72 -0.56 7.36 -16.64
N GLY A 73 -0.98 7.85 -17.81
CA GLY A 73 -1.14 7.03 -19.01
C GLY A 73 -2.08 5.83 -18.91
N GLY A 74 -3.03 5.83 -17.98
CA GLY A 74 -3.93 4.69 -17.75
C GLY A 74 -3.25 3.45 -17.18
N ARG A 75 -2.02 3.58 -16.66
CA ARG A 75 -1.30 2.47 -16.04
C ARG A 75 -1.96 2.02 -14.76
N HIS A 76 -2.01 0.70 -14.59
CA HIS A 76 -2.55 0.07 -13.38
C HIS A 76 -1.44 -0.58 -12.57
N ALA A 77 -1.23 -0.13 -11.35
CA ALA A 77 -0.38 -0.82 -10.38
C ALA A 77 -1.10 -2.07 -9.85
N THR A 78 -0.38 -3.18 -9.79
CA THR A 78 -0.93 -4.46 -9.30
C THR A 78 -0.34 -4.87 -7.97
N ASN A 79 0.94 -4.59 -7.75
CA ASN A 79 1.61 -4.88 -6.49
C ASN A 79 2.76 -3.91 -6.25
N ILE A 80 3.25 -3.90 -5.03
CA ILE A 80 4.39 -3.09 -4.61
C ILE A 80 5.29 -3.89 -3.68
N GLY A 81 6.55 -3.52 -3.64
CA GLY A 81 7.52 -4.12 -2.73
C GLY A 81 8.67 -3.17 -2.45
N TRP A 82 9.19 -3.23 -1.25
CA TRP A 82 10.36 -2.48 -0.85
C TRP A 82 11.64 -3.23 -1.18
N GLY A 83 12.70 -2.50 -1.52
CA GLY A 83 14.00 -3.08 -1.78
C GLY A 83 15.12 -2.05 -1.76
N GLY A 84 16.28 -2.46 -2.29
CA GLY A 84 17.52 -1.72 -2.17
C GLY A 84 18.22 -2.01 -0.84
N GLY A 85 19.50 -1.66 -0.74
CA GLY A 85 20.29 -1.92 0.47
C GLY A 85 19.79 -1.18 1.71
N ASP A 86 19.13 -0.05 1.51
CA ASP A 86 18.56 0.80 2.56
C ASP A 86 17.03 0.70 2.68
N TRP A 87 16.39 -0.19 1.93
CA TRP A 87 14.94 -0.39 1.88
C TRP A 87 14.12 0.85 1.51
N LYS A 88 14.71 1.81 0.81
CA LYS A 88 14.05 3.05 0.39
C LYS A 88 13.57 3.04 -1.07
N THR A 89 13.80 1.98 -1.81
CA THR A 89 13.27 1.86 -3.16
C THR A 89 11.95 1.11 -3.15
N LEU A 90 10.88 1.77 -3.57
CA LEU A 90 9.58 1.14 -3.77
C LEU A 90 9.52 0.68 -5.22
N PHE A 91 9.39 -0.62 -5.42
CA PHE A 91 9.14 -1.25 -6.72
C PHE A 91 7.64 -1.42 -6.91
N ILE A 92 7.16 -1.13 -8.11
CA ILE A 92 5.73 -1.15 -8.46
C ILE A 92 5.58 -2.02 -9.70
N THR A 93 4.82 -3.11 -9.59
CA THR A 93 4.48 -3.93 -10.76
C THR A 93 3.23 -3.38 -11.44
N LEU A 94 3.30 -3.31 -12.75
CA LEU A 94 2.20 -2.94 -13.64
C LEU A 94 1.92 -4.12 -14.58
N TYR A 95 0.94 -4.01 -15.47
CA TYR A 95 0.60 -5.11 -16.37
C TYR A 95 1.73 -5.52 -17.31
N HIS A 96 2.54 -4.57 -17.77
CA HIS A 96 3.56 -4.82 -18.78
C HIS A 96 4.96 -4.29 -18.42
N GLU A 97 5.11 -3.71 -17.24
CA GLU A 97 6.37 -3.09 -16.83
C GLU A 97 6.53 -3.09 -15.32
N ILE A 98 7.74 -2.78 -14.87
CA ILE A 98 8.05 -2.53 -13.47
C ILE A 98 8.58 -1.11 -13.38
N ALA A 99 8.03 -0.32 -12.48
CA ALA A 99 8.53 1.00 -12.13
C ALA A 99 9.19 0.97 -10.75
N CYS A 100 9.99 1.96 -10.45
CA CYS A 100 10.50 2.16 -9.10
C CYS A 100 10.62 3.65 -8.79
N ILE A 101 10.57 3.95 -7.50
CA ILE A 101 10.73 5.31 -6.98
C ILE A 101 11.49 5.28 -5.65
N ARG A 102 12.34 6.29 -5.44
CA ARG A 102 13.02 6.48 -4.15
C ARG A 102 12.11 7.19 -3.18
N MET A 103 11.94 6.60 -2.01
CA MET A 103 11.14 7.15 -0.92
C MET A 103 12.05 7.69 0.19
N LYS A 104 11.51 8.60 0.99
CA LYS A 104 12.25 9.19 2.13
C LYS A 104 12.30 8.23 3.32
N ILE A 105 11.18 7.57 3.61
CA ILE A 105 11.02 6.63 4.72
C ILE A 105 11.27 5.22 4.19
N PRO A 106 12.11 4.41 4.86
CA PRO A 106 12.33 3.02 4.46
C PRO A 106 11.07 2.18 4.64
N GLY A 107 10.87 1.21 3.76
CA GLY A 107 9.88 0.17 3.98
C GLY A 107 10.28 -0.82 5.07
N VAL A 108 9.32 -1.60 5.52
CA VAL A 108 9.60 -2.69 6.47
C VAL A 108 10.39 -3.78 5.76
N PRO A 109 11.61 -4.11 6.23
CA PRO A 109 12.43 -5.15 5.61
C PRO A 109 11.78 -6.53 5.67
N VAL A 110 11.94 -7.32 4.59
CA VAL A 110 11.45 -8.70 4.52
C VAL A 110 12.59 -9.64 4.09
N PRO A 111 12.84 -10.74 4.80
CA PRO A 111 12.25 -11.09 6.08
C PRO A 111 12.69 -10.11 7.19
N ARG A 112 11.80 -9.87 8.12
CA ARG A 112 12.14 -9.05 9.27
C ARG A 112 13.21 -9.81 10.07
N ARG A 113 14.43 -9.28 10.07
CA ARG A 113 15.48 -9.82 10.93
C ARG A 113 15.13 -9.48 12.37
N ILE A 114 14.95 -10.52 13.12
CA ILE A 114 14.72 -10.42 14.57
C ILE A 114 16.09 -10.25 15.25
#